data_63a56ef60c3e1ffde69f31e2200e3a87
#
_entry.id   63a56ef60c3e1ffde69f31e2200e3a87
#
_cell.length_a   1.000
_cell.length_b   1.000
_cell.length_c   1.000
_cell.angle_alpha   90.00
_cell.angle_beta   90.00
_cell.angle_gamma   90.00
#
_symmetry.space_group_name_H-M   'P 1'
#
loop_
_entity.id
_entity.type
_entity.pdbx_description
1 polymer ?
#
loop_
_entity_poly.entity_id
_entity_poly.type
_entity_poly.pdbx_seq_one_letter_code
_entity_poly.pdbx_strand_id
1 'polypeptide(L)'
;MSWASFPQFRQSPSSSCFFRYRSRLSIQATSAIALDFSEATSKTSAVQKDLLACPICYEPLIRRGPPGLNLEAIYRSGFKCKTCNKSYSSKNIYLDLTVTSGSEEYAEIKPTSTELFRSPFVSFLYERGWRQNFNRSGFPGPEEEFKMAQEYFKPVEGGLLVDVSCGSGLFSRKFAKCGIYSGVVALDFSENMLRQCYNFTKKEDPTLSNNLALVRADVARLPFPPASIDAIHAGAALHCRPSPSNAIADIARTLRSGGIFVGTTFLRYTSSTSPLIRPLRERIAQPYSYLIEEEIEDLCKSCGLVDYSSKVQQSFIMFSARKP
;
A
#
# COMPACT_ATOMS: atom_id res chain seq x y z
N MET A 1 47.38 -19.09 -27.73
CA MET A 1 47.29 -20.56 -27.71
C MET A 1 46.18 -20.87 -26.71
N SER A 2 45.03 -21.39 -26.97
CA SER A 2 44.43 -22.26 -27.97
C SER A 2 42.93 -22.02 -27.93
N TRP A 3 42.30 -21.98 -29.07
CA TRP A 3 40.84 -21.92 -29.29
C TRP A 3 40.21 -23.29 -29.07
N ALA A 4 39.02 -23.35 -28.46
CA ALA A 4 38.13 -24.53 -28.51
C ALA A 4 36.67 -24.05 -28.62
N SER A 5 36.16 -24.12 -29.72
CA SER A 5 35.06 -24.67 -30.54
C SER A 5 33.73 -24.92 -29.81
N PHE A 6 32.68 -24.23 -30.27
CA PHE A 6 31.27 -24.53 -30.04
C PHE A 6 30.75 -25.63 -31.00
N PRO A 7 29.85 -26.49 -30.59
CA PRO A 7 29.13 -27.38 -31.53
C PRO A 7 27.81 -26.74 -32.01
N GLN A 8 27.64 -26.87 -33.34
CA GLN A 8 26.42 -26.48 -34.05
C GLN A 8 25.27 -27.44 -33.77
N PHE A 9 24.06 -26.90 -33.60
CA PHE A 9 22.83 -27.66 -33.60
C PHE A 9 22.28 -27.82 -35.05
N ARG A 10 22.04 -29.06 -35.43
CA ARG A 10 21.41 -29.49 -36.67
C ARG A 10 19.90 -29.24 -36.61
N GLN A 11 19.37 -28.69 -37.69
CA GLN A 11 17.95 -28.72 -38.06
C GLN A 11 17.61 -30.05 -38.72
N SER A 12 16.41 -30.55 -38.51
CA SER A 12 15.71 -31.47 -39.43
C SER A 12 14.19 -31.53 -39.10
N PRO A 13 13.32 -32.05 -39.99
CA PRO A 13 12.30 -31.23 -40.61
C PRO A 13 10.86 -31.67 -40.27
N SER A 14 9.94 -30.82 -40.74
CA SER A 14 8.46 -30.92 -40.82
C SER A 14 7.86 -32.30 -41.08
N SER A 15 6.75 -32.60 -40.39
CA SER A 15 5.73 -33.54 -40.87
C SER A 15 4.34 -32.93 -40.68
N SER A 16 3.74 -32.63 -41.81
CA SER A 16 2.33 -32.30 -42.00
C SER A 16 1.44 -33.53 -41.83
N CYS A 17 0.35 -33.40 -41.10
CA CYS A 17 -0.78 -34.33 -41.20
C CYS A 17 -2.08 -33.57 -41.40
N PHE A 18 -2.56 -33.68 -42.62
CA PHE A 18 -3.93 -33.35 -43.02
C PHE A 18 -4.90 -34.37 -42.42
N PHE A 19 -6.00 -33.93 -41.86
CA PHE A 19 -7.20 -34.76 -41.80
C PHE A 19 -8.44 -33.99 -42.24
N ARG A 20 -9.19 -34.67 -43.09
CA ARG A 20 -10.28 -34.24 -43.94
C ARG A 20 -11.61 -34.12 -43.19
N TYR A 21 -12.33 -33.16 -43.61
CA TYR A 21 -13.76 -32.91 -43.62
C TYR A 21 -14.61 -34.18 -43.87
N ARG A 22 -15.73 -34.32 -43.15
CA ARG A 22 -16.96 -34.91 -43.68
C ARG A 22 -18.21 -34.29 -43.05
N SER A 23 -19.08 -33.91 -43.93
CA SER A 23 -20.35 -33.22 -43.79
C SER A 23 -21.53 -34.17 -43.54
N ARG A 24 -22.66 -33.54 -43.14
CA ARG A 24 -24.08 -33.87 -43.25
C ARG A 24 -24.70 -34.76 -42.17
N LEU A 25 -25.72 -34.17 -41.50
CA LEU A 25 -27.14 -34.56 -41.79
C LEU A 25 -28.08 -33.56 -41.12
N SER A 26 -29.04 -33.10 -41.93
CA SER A 26 -30.22 -32.32 -41.58
C SER A 26 -31.32 -33.23 -41.03
N ILE A 27 -32.08 -32.77 -40.00
CA ILE A 27 -33.47 -33.24 -39.81
C ILE A 27 -34.32 -32.05 -39.33
N GLN A 28 -35.52 -32.05 -39.82
CA GLN A 28 -36.56 -31.05 -39.94
C GLN A 28 -37.23 -30.63 -38.63
N ALA A 29 -37.90 -29.51 -38.77
CA ALA A 29 -38.75 -28.82 -37.84
C ALA A 29 -39.99 -29.60 -37.38
N THR A 30 -40.43 -29.37 -36.16
CA THR A 30 -41.87 -29.34 -35.81
C THR A 30 -42.17 -28.39 -34.66
N SER A 31 -43.09 -27.48 -34.97
CA SER A 31 -44.14 -26.87 -34.14
C SER A 31 -43.80 -26.05 -32.91
N ALA A 32 -44.24 -24.82 -33.03
CA ALA A 32 -44.42 -23.76 -32.08
C ALA A 32 -45.11 -24.15 -30.79
N ILE A 33 -44.52 -23.67 -29.67
CA ILE A 33 -45.25 -23.22 -28.48
C ILE A 33 -44.68 -21.85 -28.17
N ALA A 34 -45.52 -20.82 -28.35
CA ALA A 34 -45.23 -19.47 -27.90
C ALA A 34 -45.31 -19.47 -26.36
N LEU A 35 -44.19 -19.32 -25.72
CA LEU A 35 -44.11 -18.89 -24.32
C LEU A 35 -43.51 -17.50 -24.32
N ASP A 36 -44.35 -16.60 -23.89
CA ASP A 36 -44.09 -15.19 -23.60
C ASP A 36 -42.91 -15.07 -22.62
N PHE A 37 -41.72 -14.77 -23.12
CA PHE A 37 -40.59 -14.37 -22.29
C PHE A 37 -40.56 -12.86 -22.27
N SER A 38 -41.22 -12.32 -21.25
CA SER A 38 -40.98 -10.96 -20.80
C SER A 38 -39.49 -10.66 -20.76
N GLU A 39 -39.11 -9.60 -21.43
CA GLU A 39 -37.78 -9.02 -21.51
C GLU A 39 -37.08 -9.01 -20.12
N ALA A 40 -36.21 -9.96 -19.90
CA ALA A 40 -35.16 -9.84 -18.91
C ALA A 40 -34.13 -8.86 -19.50
N THR A 41 -34.33 -7.57 -19.27
CA THR A 41 -33.33 -6.54 -19.48
C THR A 41 -32.02 -7.01 -18.85
N SER A 42 -31.09 -7.43 -19.69
CA SER A 42 -29.70 -7.61 -19.31
C SER A 42 -29.16 -6.25 -18.87
N LYS A 43 -29.24 -5.98 -17.57
CA LYS A 43 -28.47 -4.90 -16.95
C LYS A 43 -27.01 -5.22 -17.23
N THR A 44 -26.44 -4.61 -18.23
CA THR A 44 -25.01 -4.45 -18.42
C THR A 44 -24.52 -3.77 -17.13
N SER A 45 -24.03 -4.56 -16.18
CA SER A 45 -23.44 -4.02 -14.96
C SER A 45 -22.30 -3.11 -15.41
N ALA A 46 -22.47 -1.81 -15.25
CA ALA A 46 -21.41 -0.85 -15.45
C ALA A 46 -20.22 -1.36 -14.61
N VAL A 47 -19.10 -1.67 -15.25
CA VAL A 47 -17.88 -2.12 -14.58
C VAL A 47 -17.44 -0.99 -13.65
N GLN A 48 -17.79 -1.10 -12.39
CA GLN A 48 -17.43 -0.10 -11.39
C GLN A 48 -15.90 -0.15 -11.23
N LYS A 49 -15.24 0.93 -11.61
CA LYS A 49 -13.80 1.08 -11.41
C LYS A 49 -13.53 1.03 -9.91
N ASP A 50 -12.63 0.13 -9.50
CA ASP A 50 -12.24 0.02 -8.10
C ASP A 50 -11.34 1.21 -7.69
N LEU A 51 -11.35 1.52 -6.41
CA LEU A 51 -10.43 2.48 -5.81
C LEU A 51 -8.97 1.96 -5.83
N LEU A 52 -8.80 0.64 -5.84
CA LEU A 52 -7.47 0.03 -5.91
C LEU A 52 -6.96 0.02 -7.35
N ALA A 53 -5.68 0.33 -7.52
CA ALA A 53 -5.01 0.38 -8.81
C ALA A 53 -3.89 -0.66 -8.94
N CYS A 54 -3.52 -0.94 -10.16
CA CYS A 54 -2.37 -1.78 -10.48
C CYS A 54 -1.06 -1.08 -10.04
N PRO A 55 -0.20 -1.71 -9.23
CA PRO A 55 1.06 -1.10 -8.81
C PRO A 55 2.08 -0.95 -9.95
N ILE A 56 1.80 -1.49 -11.13
CA ILE A 56 2.67 -1.40 -12.30
C ILE A 56 2.34 -0.18 -13.16
N CYS A 57 1.06 0.01 -13.52
CA CYS A 57 0.62 1.05 -14.45
C CYS A 57 -0.36 2.07 -13.83
N TYR A 58 -0.76 1.89 -12.58
CA TYR A 58 -1.68 2.76 -11.83
C TYR A 58 -3.10 2.84 -12.39
N GLU A 59 -3.45 2.02 -13.39
CA GLU A 59 -4.82 1.89 -13.87
C GLU A 59 -5.71 1.24 -12.81
N PRO A 60 -6.95 1.72 -12.63
CA PRO A 60 -7.91 1.10 -11.71
C PRO A 60 -8.08 -0.38 -12.00
N LEU A 61 -8.11 -1.19 -10.95
CA LEU A 61 -8.32 -2.63 -11.06
C LEU A 61 -9.80 -2.95 -11.32
N ILE A 62 -10.03 -4.04 -12.04
CA ILE A 62 -11.35 -4.63 -12.17
C ILE A 62 -11.52 -5.63 -11.04
N ARG A 63 -12.49 -5.39 -10.18
CA ARG A 63 -12.85 -6.28 -9.08
C ARG A 63 -13.86 -7.32 -9.53
N ARG A 64 -13.65 -8.56 -9.09
CA ARG A 64 -14.62 -9.66 -9.13
C ARG A 64 -14.88 -10.09 -7.69
N GLY A 65 -16.04 -9.72 -7.14
CA GLY A 65 -16.42 -10.00 -5.76
C GLY A 65 -17.24 -8.87 -5.15
N PRO A 66 -17.53 -8.93 -3.83
CA PRO A 66 -18.33 -7.93 -3.16
C PRO A 66 -17.64 -6.56 -3.15
N PRO A 67 -18.40 -5.46 -3.24
CA PRO A 67 -17.87 -4.11 -3.13
C PRO A 67 -17.45 -3.78 -1.68
N GLY A 68 -16.65 -2.72 -1.52
CA GLY A 68 -16.26 -2.19 -0.22
C GLY A 68 -14.77 -2.36 0.10
N LEU A 69 -14.32 -1.55 1.06
CA LEU A 69 -12.94 -1.53 1.57
C LEU A 69 -12.86 -2.08 3.00
N ASN A 70 -13.55 -3.18 3.25
CA ASN A 70 -13.45 -3.91 4.50
C ASN A 70 -12.74 -5.24 4.30
N LEU A 71 -12.31 -5.86 5.40
CA LEU A 71 -11.54 -7.10 5.36
C LEU A 71 -12.27 -8.21 4.59
N GLU A 72 -13.55 -8.38 4.80
CA GLU A 72 -14.33 -9.45 4.17
C GLU A 72 -14.50 -9.24 2.67
N ALA A 73 -14.85 -8.02 2.26
CA ALA A 73 -14.99 -7.68 0.84
C ALA A 73 -13.67 -7.86 0.07
N ILE A 74 -12.55 -7.44 0.67
CA ILE A 74 -11.23 -7.59 0.06
C ILE A 74 -10.86 -9.08 -0.08
N TYR A 75 -11.11 -9.91 0.93
CA TYR A 75 -10.74 -11.33 0.90
C TYR A 75 -11.56 -12.16 -0.07
N ARG A 76 -12.81 -11.80 -0.29
CA ARG A 76 -13.70 -12.48 -1.23
C ARG A 76 -13.57 -11.98 -2.67
N SER A 77 -12.68 -11.02 -2.92
CA SER A 77 -12.50 -10.42 -4.23
C SER A 77 -11.22 -10.87 -4.92
N GLY A 78 -11.30 -11.06 -6.22
CA GLY A 78 -10.17 -11.09 -7.13
C GLY A 78 -10.06 -9.76 -7.87
N PHE A 79 -8.85 -9.35 -8.18
CA PHE A 79 -8.57 -8.08 -8.87
C PHE A 79 -7.75 -8.34 -10.12
N LYS A 80 -8.06 -7.67 -11.21
CA LYS A 80 -7.34 -7.80 -12.47
C LYS A 80 -7.06 -6.44 -13.09
N CYS A 81 -5.83 -6.24 -13.54
CA CYS A 81 -5.46 -5.08 -14.35
C CYS A 81 -5.84 -5.37 -15.83
N LYS A 82 -6.60 -4.49 -16.45
CA LYS A 82 -6.97 -4.60 -17.85
C LYS A 82 -5.77 -4.35 -18.77
N THR A 83 -4.92 -3.40 -18.41
CA THR A 83 -3.75 -2.98 -19.22
C THR A 83 -2.60 -3.97 -19.11
N CYS A 84 -2.15 -4.30 -17.89
CA CYS A 84 -1.04 -5.23 -17.67
C CYS A 84 -1.48 -6.71 -17.71
N ASN A 85 -2.77 -7.01 -17.78
CA ASN A 85 -3.36 -8.35 -17.73
C ASN A 85 -3.00 -9.15 -16.45
N LYS A 86 -2.38 -8.52 -15.46
CA LYS A 86 -1.97 -9.14 -14.19
C LYS A 86 -3.17 -9.28 -13.26
N SER A 87 -3.25 -10.43 -12.58
CA SER A 87 -4.27 -10.71 -11.56
C SER A 87 -3.66 -10.63 -10.16
N TYR A 88 -4.45 -10.15 -9.22
CA TYR A 88 -4.11 -10.03 -7.81
C TYR A 88 -5.19 -10.68 -6.97
N SER A 89 -4.80 -11.35 -5.91
CA SER A 89 -5.72 -12.02 -4.99
C SER A 89 -5.31 -11.79 -3.55
N SER A 90 -6.25 -11.91 -2.64
CA SER A 90 -5.94 -11.87 -1.22
C SER A 90 -5.22 -13.15 -0.78
N LYS A 91 -4.31 -12.98 0.17
CA LYS A 91 -3.60 -14.07 0.84
C LYS A 91 -4.13 -14.20 2.28
N ASN A 92 -5.28 -14.84 2.45
CA ASN A 92 -5.96 -15.15 3.72
C ASN A 92 -6.35 -13.95 4.58
N ILE A 93 -5.49 -12.96 4.79
CA ILE A 93 -5.72 -11.84 5.71
C ILE A 93 -5.43 -10.45 5.11
N TYR A 94 -4.80 -10.37 3.95
CA TYR A 94 -4.50 -9.12 3.24
C TYR A 94 -4.54 -9.33 1.72
N LEU A 95 -4.78 -8.26 0.97
CA LEU A 95 -4.62 -8.24 -0.48
C LEU A 95 -3.17 -7.91 -0.82
N ASP A 96 -2.54 -8.74 -1.66
CA ASP A 96 -1.16 -8.51 -2.12
C ASP A 96 -1.16 -7.73 -3.44
N LEU A 97 -0.85 -6.43 -3.34
CA LEU A 97 -0.68 -5.51 -4.47
C LEU A 97 0.78 -5.06 -4.63
N THR A 98 1.72 -5.95 -4.37
CA THR A 98 3.12 -5.71 -4.74
C THR A 98 3.36 -5.99 -6.22
N VAL A 99 4.39 -5.38 -6.82
CA VAL A 99 4.78 -5.63 -8.22
C VAL A 99 5.12 -7.11 -8.43
N THR A 100 5.68 -7.75 -7.42
CA THR A 100 6.09 -9.17 -7.42
C THR A 100 4.98 -10.13 -6.98
N SER A 101 3.77 -9.65 -6.71
CA SER A 101 2.64 -10.50 -6.31
C SER A 101 2.42 -11.66 -7.29
N GLY A 102 2.33 -12.89 -6.78
CA GLY A 102 2.16 -14.10 -7.59
C GLY A 102 3.43 -14.62 -8.28
N SER A 103 4.59 -14.01 -8.05
CA SER A 103 5.89 -14.53 -8.50
C SER A 103 6.55 -15.30 -7.35
N GLU A 104 6.90 -16.55 -7.59
CA GLU A 104 7.59 -17.41 -6.60
C GLU A 104 9.11 -17.29 -6.66
N GLU A 105 9.65 -16.84 -7.81
CA GLU A 105 11.09 -16.90 -8.12
C GLU A 105 11.85 -15.58 -7.89
N TYR A 106 11.15 -14.46 -7.67
CA TYR A 106 11.81 -13.16 -7.56
C TYR A 106 11.96 -12.73 -6.10
N ALA A 107 13.16 -12.93 -5.56
CA ALA A 107 13.56 -12.35 -4.27
C ALA A 107 14.23 -11.00 -4.50
N GLU A 108 13.53 -9.91 -4.22
CA GLU A 108 14.09 -8.56 -4.27
C GLU A 108 15.09 -8.37 -3.11
N ILE A 109 16.34 -8.01 -3.44
CA ILE A 109 17.35 -7.68 -2.43
C ILE A 109 16.94 -6.35 -1.78
N LYS A 110 16.74 -6.37 -0.46
CA LYS A 110 16.29 -5.21 0.31
C LYS A 110 17.37 -4.75 1.28
N PRO A 111 17.42 -3.45 1.61
CA PRO A 111 18.30 -2.98 2.66
C PRO A 111 18.05 -3.72 3.97
N THR A 112 19.10 -4.08 4.68
CA THR A 112 19.04 -4.82 5.94
C THR A 112 18.17 -4.13 7.00
N SER A 113 18.11 -2.80 7.00
CA SER A 113 17.25 -2.00 7.86
C SER A 113 15.74 -2.24 7.63
N THR A 114 15.35 -2.47 6.37
CA THR A 114 13.95 -2.79 6.01
C THR A 114 13.61 -4.24 6.35
N GLU A 115 14.58 -5.16 6.18
CA GLU A 115 14.41 -6.58 6.51
C GLU A 115 14.21 -6.82 8.01
N LEU A 116 14.78 -5.97 8.87
CA LEU A 116 14.60 -6.06 10.33
C LEU A 116 13.12 -6.07 10.72
N PHE A 117 12.31 -5.16 10.14
CA PHE A 117 10.87 -5.07 10.42
C PHE A 117 10.04 -6.19 9.77
N ARG A 118 10.63 -6.99 8.88
CA ARG A 118 10.01 -8.19 8.33
C ARG A 118 10.24 -9.41 9.19
N SER A 119 11.20 -9.35 10.12
CA SER A 119 11.44 -10.43 11.08
C SER A 119 10.21 -10.68 11.95
N PRO A 120 9.75 -11.93 12.09
CA PRO A 120 8.63 -12.27 12.99
C PRO A 120 8.89 -11.85 14.43
N PHE A 121 10.13 -11.92 14.89
CA PHE A 121 10.53 -11.56 16.26
C PHE A 121 10.43 -10.04 16.49
N VAL A 122 10.96 -9.22 15.57
CA VAL A 122 10.88 -7.75 15.66
C VAL A 122 9.43 -7.30 15.57
N SER A 123 8.68 -7.84 14.62
CA SER A 123 7.25 -7.56 14.51
C SER A 123 6.49 -7.91 15.80
N PHE A 124 6.82 -9.02 16.44
CA PHE A 124 6.21 -9.45 17.70
C PHE A 124 6.49 -8.48 18.85
N LEU A 125 7.70 -7.94 18.93
CA LEU A 125 8.11 -7.01 20.00
C LEU A 125 7.64 -5.58 19.75
N TYR A 126 7.23 -5.24 18.53
CA TYR A 126 6.98 -3.85 18.12
C TYR A 126 6.00 -3.12 19.04
N GLU A 127 4.79 -3.64 19.25
CA GLU A 127 3.83 -3.03 20.19
C GLU A 127 4.07 -3.43 21.65
N ARG A 128 4.83 -4.49 21.93
CA ARG A 128 5.03 -5.05 23.28
C ARG A 128 6.18 -4.42 24.06
N GLY A 129 6.82 -3.39 23.53
CA GLY A 129 7.91 -2.70 24.24
C GLY A 129 8.78 -1.83 23.35
N TRP A 130 8.97 -2.17 22.07
CA TRP A 130 9.83 -1.39 21.17
C TRP A 130 9.31 0.04 20.99
N ARG A 131 8.01 0.21 20.69
CA ARG A 131 7.42 1.53 20.48
C ARG A 131 7.40 2.39 21.76
N GLN A 132 7.33 1.78 22.93
CA GLN A 132 7.40 2.51 24.19
C GLN A 132 8.74 3.23 24.39
N ASN A 133 9.82 2.72 23.79
CA ASN A 133 11.13 3.38 23.84
C ASN A 133 11.19 4.67 23.01
N PHE A 134 10.23 4.93 22.11
CA PHE A 134 10.16 6.14 21.30
C PHE A 134 9.96 7.40 22.16
N ASN A 135 9.34 7.26 23.33
CA ASN A 135 9.17 8.39 24.28
C ASN A 135 10.51 9.02 24.66
N ARG A 136 11.61 8.24 24.72
CA ARG A 136 12.96 8.74 24.99
C ARG A 136 13.50 9.66 23.89
N SER A 137 12.93 9.61 22.71
CA SER A 137 13.28 10.43 21.55
C SER A 137 12.32 11.59 21.32
N GLY A 138 11.37 11.81 22.27
CA GLY A 138 10.41 12.90 22.22
C GLY A 138 9.05 12.55 21.60
N PHE A 139 8.80 11.29 21.21
CA PHE A 139 7.46 10.90 20.79
C PHE A 139 6.48 11.03 21.97
N PRO A 140 5.37 11.76 21.79
CA PRO A 140 4.43 12.03 22.89
C PRO A 140 3.57 10.82 23.28
N GLY A 141 3.65 9.75 22.50
CA GLY A 141 2.89 8.54 22.68
C GLY A 141 1.66 8.43 21.76
N PRO A 142 1.15 7.20 21.59
CA PRO A 142 0.16 6.90 20.54
C PRO A 142 -1.15 7.70 20.67
N GLU A 143 -1.60 8.02 21.87
CA GLU A 143 -2.84 8.76 22.06
C GLU A 143 -2.69 10.23 21.64
N GLU A 144 -1.60 10.84 22.01
CA GLU A 144 -1.34 12.24 21.67
C GLU A 144 -0.97 12.39 20.19
N GLU A 145 -0.13 11.49 19.66
CA GLU A 145 0.17 11.44 18.21
C GLU A 145 -1.12 11.30 17.38
N PHE A 146 -2.06 10.45 17.82
CA PHE A 146 -3.33 10.28 17.15
C PHE A 146 -4.17 11.56 17.14
N LYS A 147 -4.29 12.23 18.31
CA LYS A 147 -5.00 13.52 18.41
C LYS A 147 -4.38 14.59 17.51
N MET A 148 -3.05 14.69 17.53
CA MET A 148 -2.31 15.64 16.68
C MET A 148 -2.57 15.35 15.20
N ALA A 149 -2.59 14.08 14.78
CA ALA A 149 -2.88 13.71 13.41
C ALA A 149 -4.33 14.04 13.03
N GLN A 150 -5.30 13.80 13.92
CA GLN A 150 -6.71 14.18 13.69
C GLN A 150 -6.86 15.69 13.48
N GLU A 151 -6.15 16.53 14.24
CA GLU A 151 -6.19 17.99 14.06
C GLU A 151 -5.77 18.39 12.64
N TYR A 152 -4.70 17.78 12.10
CA TYR A 152 -4.28 18.02 10.73
C TYR A 152 -5.29 17.50 9.70
N PHE A 153 -5.98 16.39 9.98
CA PHE A 153 -6.94 15.78 9.06
C PHE A 153 -8.35 16.39 9.11
N LYS A 154 -8.66 17.34 10.00
CA LYS A 154 -9.98 18.00 10.08
C LYS A 154 -10.56 18.42 8.72
N PRO A 155 -9.78 19.03 7.80
CA PRO A 155 -10.32 19.45 6.51
C PRO A 155 -10.76 18.31 5.59
N VAL A 156 -10.37 17.09 5.87
CA VAL A 156 -10.63 15.88 5.06
C VAL A 156 -11.42 14.81 5.82
N GLU A 157 -12.06 15.17 6.92
CA GLU A 157 -13.00 14.30 7.65
C GLU A 157 -14.10 13.78 6.71
N GLY A 158 -14.55 12.55 6.93
CA GLY A 158 -15.49 11.85 6.04
C GLY A 158 -14.83 11.20 4.82
N GLY A 159 -13.59 11.56 4.51
CA GLY A 159 -12.83 11.02 3.40
C GLY A 159 -12.25 9.63 3.66
N LEU A 160 -11.57 9.08 2.65
CA LEU A 160 -10.81 7.84 2.75
C LEU A 160 -9.42 8.10 3.33
N LEU A 161 -9.05 7.35 4.37
CA LEU A 161 -7.73 7.39 4.98
C LEU A 161 -6.89 6.16 4.61
N VAL A 162 -5.64 6.40 4.20
CA VAL A 162 -4.63 5.35 4.01
C VAL A 162 -3.51 5.52 5.03
N ASP A 163 -3.31 4.51 5.87
CA ASP A 163 -2.21 4.44 6.83
C ASP A 163 -1.06 3.66 6.20
N VAL A 164 -0.08 4.39 5.68
CA VAL A 164 1.06 3.86 4.91
C VAL A 164 2.17 3.44 5.84
N SER A 165 2.67 2.22 5.66
CA SER A 165 3.63 1.59 6.59
C SER A 165 3.05 1.45 7.98
N CYS A 166 1.82 0.95 8.00
CA CYS A 166 1.00 0.85 9.21
C CYS A 166 1.63 -0.02 10.31
N GLY A 167 2.65 -0.81 9.98
CA GLY A 167 3.23 -1.78 10.91
C GLY A 167 2.18 -2.75 11.42
N SER A 168 2.11 -2.92 12.74
CA SER A 168 1.09 -3.74 13.41
C SER A 168 -0.32 -3.11 13.44
N GLY A 169 -0.51 -1.95 12.79
CA GLY A 169 -1.81 -1.29 12.62
C GLY A 169 -2.29 -0.49 13.83
N LEU A 170 -1.38 -0.03 14.68
CA LEU A 170 -1.73 0.73 15.89
C LEU A 170 -2.56 1.98 15.56
N PHE A 171 -2.14 2.78 14.59
CA PHE A 171 -2.89 3.97 14.16
C PHE A 171 -4.07 3.61 13.25
N SER A 172 -3.92 2.61 12.38
CA SER A 172 -5.02 2.13 11.52
C SER A 172 -6.25 1.75 12.36
N ARG A 173 -6.05 1.03 13.48
CA ARG A 173 -7.14 0.66 14.39
C ARG A 173 -7.76 1.88 15.06
N LYS A 174 -6.96 2.87 15.48
CA LYS A 174 -7.46 4.12 16.07
C LYS A 174 -8.30 4.92 15.07
N PHE A 175 -7.81 5.06 13.81
CA PHE A 175 -8.55 5.72 12.75
C PHE A 175 -9.84 4.96 12.37
N ALA A 176 -9.82 3.62 12.34
CA ALA A 176 -11.02 2.84 12.10
C ALA A 176 -12.05 2.97 13.25
N LYS A 177 -11.56 3.02 14.50
CA LYS A 177 -12.39 3.08 15.71
C LYS A 177 -13.06 4.45 15.90
N CYS A 178 -12.43 5.53 15.47
CA CYS A 178 -13.01 6.88 15.65
C CYS A 178 -14.27 7.11 14.79
N GLY A 179 -14.51 6.30 13.75
CA GLY A 179 -15.70 6.37 12.92
C GLY A 179 -15.83 7.62 12.04
N ILE A 180 -14.77 8.44 11.94
CA ILE A 180 -14.80 9.72 11.20
C ILE A 180 -14.60 9.47 9.70
N TYR A 181 -13.81 8.46 9.31
CA TYR A 181 -13.43 8.21 7.93
C TYR A 181 -14.40 7.24 7.24
N SER A 182 -14.64 7.44 5.95
CA SER A 182 -15.47 6.54 5.12
C SER A 182 -14.88 5.14 4.97
N GLY A 183 -13.58 5.01 5.16
CA GLY A 183 -12.83 3.76 5.18
C GLY A 183 -11.38 4.01 5.58
N VAL A 184 -10.74 2.98 6.11
CA VAL A 184 -9.30 2.98 6.46
C VAL A 184 -8.60 1.85 5.72
N VAL A 185 -7.54 2.16 5.00
CA VAL A 185 -6.67 1.16 4.38
C VAL A 185 -5.35 1.12 5.14
N ALA A 186 -5.09 0.03 5.84
CA ALA A 186 -3.81 -0.24 6.48
C ALA A 186 -2.89 -0.92 5.47
N LEU A 187 -1.82 -0.22 5.10
CA LEU A 187 -0.89 -0.64 4.06
C LEU A 187 0.51 -0.84 4.63
N ASP A 188 1.07 -2.02 4.45
CA ASP A 188 2.47 -2.32 4.80
C ASP A 188 3.10 -3.28 3.79
N PHE A 189 4.41 -3.23 3.68
CA PHE A 189 5.16 -4.16 2.85
C PHE A 189 5.41 -5.51 3.57
N SER A 190 5.51 -5.49 4.91
CA SER A 190 5.78 -6.66 5.75
C SER A 190 4.53 -7.50 5.97
N GLU A 191 4.57 -8.74 5.50
CA GLU A 191 3.51 -9.71 5.76
C GLU A 191 3.32 -9.99 7.26
N ASN A 192 4.42 -10.04 8.02
CA ASN A 192 4.36 -10.28 9.46
C ASN A 192 3.70 -9.12 10.21
N MET A 193 3.93 -7.87 9.78
CA MET A 193 3.24 -6.70 10.33
C MET A 193 1.74 -6.75 10.03
N LEU A 194 1.35 -7.05 8.80
CA LEU A 194 -0.07 -7.19 8.43
C LEU A 194 -0.76 -8.33 9.18
N ARG A 195 -0.07 -9.46 9.40
CA ARG A 195 -0.60 -10.56 10.25
C ARG A 195 -0.85 -10.10 11.68
N GLN A 196 0.05 -9.31 12.24
CA GLN A 196 -0.14 -8.75 13.58
C GLN A 196 -1.27 -7.72 13.60
N CYS A 197 -1.34 -6.83 12.60
CA CYS A 197 -2.44 -5.88 12.45
C CYS A 197 -3.79 -6.61 12.46
N TYR A 198 -3.92 -7.68 11.69
CA TYR A 198 -5.13 -8.51 11.67
C TYR A 198 -5.44 -9.10 13.06
N ASN A 199 -4.45 -9.70 13.70
CA ASN A 199 -4.63 -10.35 15.01
C ASN A 199 -5.02 -9.34 16.09
N PHE A 200 -4.40 -8.17 16.12
CA PHE A 200 -4.75 -7.10 17.06
C PHE A 200 -6.15 -6.54 16.78
N THR A 201 -6.50 -6.33 15.50
CA THR A 201 -7.85 -5.89 15.11
C THR A 201 -8.91 -6.86 15.61
N LYS A 202 -8.71 -8.17 15.39
CA LYS A 202 -9.67 -9.20 15.85
C LYS A 202 -9.74 -9.34 17.35
N LYS A 203 -8.64 -9.10 18.07
CA LYS A 203 -8.58 -9.18 19.54
C LYS A 203 -9.16 -7.94 20.21
N GLU A 204 -8.91 -6.76 19.67
CA GLU A 204 -9.35 -5.48 20.25
C GLU A 204 -10.85 -5.26 20.03
N ASP A 205 -11.29 -5.32 18.78
CA ASP A 205 -12.69 -5.18 18.40
C ASP A 205 -12.92 -5.77 17.00
N PRO A 206 -13.59 -6.91 16.88
CA PRO A 206 -13.88 -7.53 15.59
C PRO A 206 -14.67 -6.63 14.62
N THR A 207 -15.44 -5.65 15.12
CA THR A 207 -16.26 -4.74 14.30
C THR A 207 -15.41 -3.76 13.50
N LEU A 208 -14.16 -3.48 13.93
CA LEU A 208 -13.21 -2.66 13.17
C LEU A 208 -12.94 -3.22 11.77
N SER A 209 -13.10 -4.53 11.60
CA SER A 209 -12.97 -5.17 10.28
C SER A 209 -13.99 -4.69 9.24
N ASN A 210 -15.07 -4.04 9.66
CA ASN A 210 -16.09 -3.50 8.75
C ASN A 210 -15.65 -2.19 8.07
N ASN A 211 -14.68 -1.48 8.65
CA ASN A 211 -14.17 -0.20 8.14
C ASN A 211 -12.64 -0.19 7.92
N LEU A 212 -12.00 -1.36 7.90
CA LEU A 212 -10.56 -1.51 7.76
C LEU A 212 -10.25 -2.54 6.67
N ALA A 213 -9.38 -2.17 5.73
CA ALA A 213 -8.82 -3.09 4.74
C ALA A 213 -7.31 -3.24 4.95
N LEU A 214 -6.79 -4.45 4.78
CA LEU A 214 -5.35 -4.73 4.86
C LEU A 214 -4.79 -4.98 3.47
N VAL A 215 -3.78 -4.19 3.08
CA VAL A 215 -3.15 -4.25 1.76
C VAL A 215 -1.64 -4.36 1.90
N ARG A 216 -1.05 -5.35 1.26
CA ARG A 216 0.40 -5.44 1.11
C ARG A 216 0.83 -4.66 -0.13
N ALA A 217 1.62 -3.61 0.05
CA ALA A 217 2.13 -2.82 -1.06
C ALA A 217 3.42 -2.08 -0.69
N ASP A 218 4.14 -1.61 -1.71
CA ASP A 218 5.29 -0.74 -1.55
C ASP A 218 4.83 0.73 -1.51
N VAL A 219 5.35 1.51 -0.55
CA VAL A 219 5.04 2.94 -0.46
C VAL A 219 5.54 3.73 -1.67
N ALA A 220 6.59 3.27 -2.35
CA ALA A 220 7.07 3.87 -3.59
C ALA A 220 6.20 3.53 -4.82
N ARG A 221 5.17 2.68 -4.63
CA ARG A 221 4.23 2.26 -5.66
C ARG A 221 2.85 1.98 -5.04
N LEU A 222 2.25 3.03 -4.50
CA LEU A 222 0.94 2.93 -3.85
C LEU A 222 -0.14 2.47 -4.85
N PRO A 223 -0.91 1.44 -4.52
CA PRO A 223 -1.87 0.82 -5.43
C PRO A 223 -3.20 1.60 -5.49
N PHE A 224 -3.10 2.89 -5.74
CA PHE A 224 -4.24 3.80 -5.90
C PHE A 224 -4.08 4.63 -7.18
N PRO A 225 -5.19 4.98 -7.86
CA PRO A 225 -5.14 5.92 -8.96
C PRO A 225 -4.60 7.29 -8.53
N PRO A 226 -4.04 8.09 -9.43
CA PRO A 226 -3.73 9.48 -9.13
C PRO A 226 -4.96 10.24 -8.62
N ALA A 227 -4.75 11.17 -7.68
CA ALA A 227 -5.78 12.07 -7.15
C ALA A 227 -7.04 11.35 -6.62
N SER A 228 -6.88 10.27 -5.85
CA SER A 228 -7.99 9.43 -5.37
C SER A 228 -8.12 9.32 -3.85
N ILE A 229 -7.14 9.79 -3.08
CA ILE A 229 -7.09 9.64 -1.62
C ILE A 229 -7.23 10.98 -0.91
N ASP A 230 -8.04 11.01 0.15
CA ASP A 230 -8.30 12.21 0.95
C ASP A 230 -7.23 12.45 2.02
N ALA A 231 -6.87 11.42 2.76
CA ALA A 231 -5.95 11.48 3.89
C ALA A 231 -4.91 10.36 3.82
N ILE A 232 -3.64 10.71 3.96
CA ILE A 232 -2.55 9.73 4.08
C ILE A 232 -1.79 9.98 5.37
N HIS A 233 -1.69 8.94 6.20
CA HIS A 233 -0.89 8.90 7.41
C HIS A 233 0.35 8.03 7.19
N ALA A 234 1.50 8.41 7.76
CA ALA A 234 2.73 7.60 7.78
C ALA A 234 3.46 7.77 9.12
N GLY A 235 3.16 6.89 10.08
CA GLY A 235 3.68 6.97 11.44
C GLY A 235 5.07 6.36 11.61
N ALA A 236 6.07 7.16 12.00
CA ALA A 236 7.44 6.74 12.29
C ALA A 236 8.09 5.88 11.18
N ALA A 237 7.83 6.19 9.92
CA ALA A 237 8.18 5.33 8.80
C ALA A 237 9.19 5.93 7.81
N LEU A 238 9.25 7.25 7.69
CA LEU A 238 10.01 7.91 6.62
C LEU A 238 11.52 7.56 6.66
N HIS A 239 12.11 7.54 7.86
CA HIS A 239 13.53 7.21 8.04
C HIS A 239 13.89 5.75 7.69
N CYS A 240 12.91 4.84 7.69
CA CYS A 240 13.11 3.44 7.33
C CYS A 240 13.09 3.19 5.81
N ARG A 241 12.87 4.23 5.00
CA ARG A 241 12.74 4.09 3.55
C ARG A 241 14.08 4.19 2.84
N PRO A 242 14.33 3.30 1.86
CA PRO A 242 15.53 3.43 1.00
C PRO A 242 15.56 4.75 0.21
N SER A 243 14.37 5.24 -0.18
CA SER A 243 14.18 6.52 -0.88
C SER A 243 12.97 7.26 -0.31
N PRO A 244 13.16 8.17 0.68
CA PRO A 244 12.09 9.02 1.19
C PRO A 244 11.41 9.87 0.11
N SER A 245 12.18 10.35 -0.88
CA SER A 245 11.66 11.14 -2.00
C SER A 245 10.66 10.36 -2.86
N ASN A 246 10.97 9.09 -3.20
CA ASN A 246 10.04 8.26 -3.96
C ASN A 246 8.75 7.98 -3.19
N ALA A 247 8.84 7.80 -1.87
CA ALA A 247 7.67 7.61 -1.02
C ALA A 247 6.78 8.85 -1.01
N ILE A 248 7.36 10.05 -0.79
CA ILE A 248 6.59 11.31 -0.77
C ILE A 248 6.02 11.63 -2.16
N ALA A 249 6.76 11.36 -3.24
CA ALA A 249 6.28 11.56 -4.61
C ALA A 249 5.06 10.69 -4.91
N ASP A 250 5.06 9.43 -4.49
CA ASP A 250 3.93 8.53 -4.74
C ASP A 250 2.73 8.85 -3.82
N ILE A 251 2.96 9.30 -2.59
CA ILE A 251 1.96 9.88 -1.71
C ILE A 251 1.31 11.10 -2.39
N ALA A 252 2.12 12.06 -2.87
CA ALA A 252 1.63 13.25 -3.56
C ALA A 252 0.87 12.94 -4.85
N ARG A 253 1.24 11.88 -5.58
CA ARG A 253 0.52 11.40 -6.75
C ARG A 253 -0.88 10.92 -6.40
N THR A 254 -1.02 10.18 -5.31
CA THR A 254 -2.30 9.54 -4.93
C THR A 254 -3.26 10.49 -4.22
N LEU A 255 -2.76 11.51 -3.53
CA LEU A 255 -3.60 12.53 -2.90
C LEU A 255 -4.40 13.31 -3.94
N ARG A 256 -5.72 13.48 -3.71
CA ARG A 256 -6.56 14.39 -4.48
C ARG A 256 -6.26 15.87 -4.15
N SER A 257 -6.73 16.78 -4.96
CA SER A 257 -6.71 18.21 -4.63
C SER A 257 -7.38 18.45 -3.27
N GLY A 258 -6.72 19.19 -2.38
CA GLY A 258 -7.13 19.41 -1.00
C GLY A 258 -6.81 18.24 -0.04
N GLY A 259 -6.34 17.10 -0.55
CA GLY A 259 -5.95 15.96 0.28
C GLY A 259 -4.72 16.24 1.16
N ILE A 260 -4.64 15.61 2.32
CA ILE A 260 -3.64 15.90 3.36
C ILE A 260 -2.75 14.69 3.63
N PHE A 261 -1.45 14.93 3.65
CA PHE A 261 -0.44 14.01 4.15
C PHE A 261 -0.02 14.40 5.56
N VAL A 262 -0.03 13.45 6.49
CA VAL A 262 0.54 13.59 7.84
C VAL A 262 1.58 12.52 8.05
N GLY A 263 2.80 12.93 8.38
CA GLY A 263 3.90 12.02 8.66
C GLY A 263 4.54 12.25 10.01
N THR A 264 5.05 11.19 10.64
CA THR A 264 5.95 11.30 11.79
C THR A 264 7.26 10.58 11.52
N THR A 265 8.36 11.10 12.07
CA THR A 265 9.66 10.44 11.94
C THR A 265 10.62 10.91 13.04
N PHE A 266 11.83 10.33 13.04
CA PHE A 266 12.92 10.80 13.85
C PHE A 266 13.80 11.76 13.03
N LEU A 267 14.12 12.91 13.60
CA LEU A 267 15.08 13.85 13.01
C LEU A 267 16.51 13.40 13.29
N ARG A 268 17.40 13.61 12.31
CA ARG A 268 18.84 13.41 12.43
C ARG A 268 19.42 14.27 13.53
N TYR A 269 19.09 15.55 13.52
CA TYR A 269 19.36 16.53 14.58
C TYR A 269 18.38 17.72 14.43
N THR A 270 18.30 18.52 15.46
CA THR A 270 17.48 19.74 15.51
C THR A 270 18.38 20.97 15.60
N SER A 271 17.80 22.16 15.49
CA SER A 271 18.48 23.44 15.67
C SER A 271 19.21 23.54 17.04
N SER A 272 18.68 22.89 18.08
CA SER A 272 19.27 22.82 19.41
C SER A 272 20.43 21.83 19.55
N THR A 273 20.69 21.00 18.54
CA THR A 273 21.77 20.00 18.59
C THR A 273 23.12 20.67 18.40
N SER A 274 24.02 20.53 19.38
CA SER A 274 25.38 21.08 19.32
C SER A 274 26.12 20.66 18.08
N PRO A 275 26.78 21.58 17.32
CA PRO A 275 27.55 21.25 16.13
C PRO A 275 28.63 20.18 16.36
N LEU A 276 29.19 20.12 17.57
CA LEU A 276 30.24 19.15 17.92
C LEU A 276 29.75 17.70 17.94
N ILE A 277 28.43 17.48 18.15
CA ILE A 277 27.86 16.14 18.25
C ILE A 277 27.30 15.67 16.89
N ARG A 278 27.08 16.58 15.93
CA ARG A 278 26.50 16.27 14.63
C ARG A 278 27.25 15.18 13.86
N PRO A 279 28.62 15.24 13.73
CA PRO A 279 29.35 14.19 13.00
C PRO A 279 29.22 12.79 13.61
N LEU A 280 29.12 12.70 14.94
CA LEU A 280 28.90 11.43 15.63
C LEU A 280 27.51 10.87 15.36
N ARG A 281 26.48 11.73 15.36
CA ARG A 281 25.10 11.32 15.02
C ARG A 281 24.97 10.87 13.56
N GLU A 282 25.66 11.50 12.63
CA GLU A 282 25.68 11.08 11.22
C GLU A 282 26.26 9.68 11.03
N ARG A 283 27.29 9.31 11.79
CA ARG A 283 27.86 7.95 11.76
C ARG A 283 26.91 6.89 12.34
N ILE A 284 26.20 7.23 13.40
CA ILE A 284 25.24 6.34 14.08
C ILE A 284 23.93 6.20 13.25
N ALA A 285 23.60 7.21 12.45
CA ALA A 285 22.37 7.24 11.65
C ALA A 285 22.32 6.20 10.53
N GLN A 286 23.46 5.72 10.05
CA GLN A 286 23.47 4.59 9.10
C GLN A 286 23.04 3.29 9.81
N PRO A 287 22.12 2.50 9.23
CA PRO A 287 21.66 2.43 7.84
C PRO A 287 20.31 3.12 7.52
N TYR A 288 19.83 4.05 8.34
CA TYR A 288 18.54 4.73 8.17
C TYR A 288 18.67 6.08 7.46
N SER A 289 17.62 6.49 6.74
CA SER A 289 17.54 7.79 6.07
C SER A 289 16.96 8.87 7.00
N TYR A 290 17.67 9.18 8.08
CA TYR A 290 17.26 10.29 8.95
C TYR A 290 17.46 11.62 8.25
N LEU A 291 16.40 12.43 8.22
CA LEU A 291 16.38 13.77 7.64
C LEU A 291 16.37 14.84 8.75
N ILE A 292 16.71 16.06 8.40
CA ILE A 292 16.40 17.25 9.22
C ILE A 292 15.03 17.82 8.77
N GLU A 293 14.50 18.74 9.54
CA GLU A 293 13.17 19.32 9.28
C GLU A 293 13.10 19.99 7.91
N GLU A 294 14.12 20.80 7.58
CA GLU A 294 14.21 21.52 6.31
C GLU A 294 14.25 20.56 5.10
N GLU A 295 14.96 19.44 5.22
CA GLU A 295 15.00 18.41 4.15
C GLU A 295 13.63 17.77 3.95
N ILE A 296 12.83 17.58 5.02
CA ILE A 296 11.47 17.04 4.92
C ILE A 296 10.55 18.04 4.23
N GLU A 297 10.64 19.32 4.61
CA GLU A 297 9.88 20.39 3.98
C GLU A 297 10.19 20.52 2.49
N ASP A 298 11.47 20.54 2.14
CA ASP A 298 11.93 20.62 0.75
C ASP A 298 11.48 19.43 -0.08
N LEU A 299 11.50 18.21 0.47
CA LEU A 299 10.96 17.03 -0.20
C LEU A 299 9.46 17.14 -0.46
N CYS A 300 8.67 17.61 0.52
CA CYS A 300 7.24 17.82 0.35
C CYS A 300 6.97 18.84 -0.77
N LYS A 301 7.67 20.00 -0.74
CA LYS A 301 7.54 21.04 -1.77
C LYS A 301 7.98 20.56 -3.14
N SER A 302 9.10 19.85 -3.24
CA SER A 302 9.63 19.29 -4.50
C SER A 302 8.67 18.26 -5.12
N CYS A 303 7.89 17.55 -4.30
CA CYS A 303 6.85 16.64 -4.77
C CYS A 303 5.50 17.32 -5.06
N GLY A 304 5.44 18.67 -5.01
CA GLY A 304 4.24 19.47 -5.33
C GLY A 304 3.21 19.52 -4.21
N LEU A 305 3.62 19.30 -2.97
CA LEU A 305 2.78 19.55 -1.79
C LEU A 305 3.01 20.97 -1.27
N VAL A 306 1.96 21.57 -0.71
CA VAL A 306 1.94 22.94 -0.18
C VAL A 306 1.48 22.95 1.28
N ASP A 307 1.45 24.13 1.90
CA ASP A 307 0.96 24.34 3.27
C ASP A 307 1.66 23.41 4.29
N TYR A 308 2.97 23.25 4.14
CA TYR A 308 3.78 22.49 5.09
C TYR A 308 3.67 23.10 6.49
N SER A 309 3.44 22.27 7.47
CA SER A 309 3.41 22.62 8.90
C SER A 309 3.99 21.48 9.71
N SER A 310 4.73 21.79 10.76
CA SER A 310 5.38 20.79 11.60
C SER A 310 5.31 21.13 13.09
N LYS A 311 5.44 20.10 13.92
CA LYS A 311 5.66 20.17 15.37
C LYS A 311 6.85 19.30 15.71
N VAL A 312 7.87 19.91 16.32
CA VAL A 312 9.13 19.23 16.70
C VAL A 312 9.23 19.15 18.21
N GLN A 313 9.57 17.96 18.72
CA GLN A 313 9.86 17.72 20.13
C GLN A 313 11.06 16.79 20.26
N GLN A 314 12.20 17.30 20.71
CA GLN A 314 13.48 16.56 20.70
C GLN A 314 13.82 16.03 19.29
N SER A 315 13.93 14.70 19.12
CA SER A 315 14.15 14.10 17.80
C SER A 315 12.84 13.71 17.09
N PHE A 316 11.69 13.88 17.71
CA PHE A 316 10.39 13.65 17.10
C PHE A 316 9.98 14.84 16.24
N ILE A 317 9.44 14.56 15.06
CA ILE A 317 8.69 15.50 14.24
C ILE A 317 7.38 14.88 13.81
N MET A 318 6.29 15.64 13.92
CA MET A 318 5.06 15.41 13.15
C MET A 318 4.91 16.57 12.20
N PHE A 319 4.63 16.25 10.94
CA PHE A 319 4.43 17.26 9.89
C PHE A 319 3.21 16.94 9.07
N SER A 320 2.68 17.96 8.44
CA SER A 320 1.56 17.88 7.51
C SER A 320 1.87 18.68 6.26
N ALA A 321 1.38 18.21 5.12
CA ALA A 321 1.43 18.93 3.87
C ALA A 321 0.19 18.61 3.03
N ARG A 322 -0.28 19.55 2.20
CA ARG A 322 -1.54 19.48 1.44
C ARG A 322 -1.26 19.38 -0.06
N LYS A 323 -2.05 18.61 -0.79
CA LYS A 323 -2.09 18.62 -2.25
C LYS A 323 -2.86 19.84 -2.72
N PRO A 324 -2.29 20.71 -3.59
CA PRO A 324 -2.98 21.91 -4.11
C PRO A 324 -4.22 21.58 -4.93
#